data_e6255d918b2f6b6618c07db8bfc750af
#
_entry.id   e6255d918b2f6b6618c07db8bfc750af
#
_cell.length_a   1.000
_cell.length_b   1.000
_cell.length_c   1.000
_cell.angle_alpha   90.00
_cell.angle_beta   90.00
_cell.angle_gamma   90.00
#
_symmetry.space_group_name_H-M   'P 1'
#
loop_
_entity.id
_entity.type
_entity.pdbx_description
1 polymer ?
#
loop_
_entity_poly.entity_id
_entity_poly.type
_entity_poly.pdbx_seq_one_letter_code
_entity_poly.pdbx_strand_id
1 'polypeptide(L)'
;GTMSAMDEVPGPRLRVNWLLWYWLVMFVFSLGQLGGIVHGVGQALAMNLPLDGSFNRLLDAQDAWDAQSAPIREQLRGNYPDLASSRFKSRQAAVRQLENTVAERIGHPRPSERTPGLFWTDDVTWAMIVTLLTIAILLTGRYATIQNASTAMVAAFTAVTVFCVVAMQAHEAWAMRWDDLAAGLSFRLPPAVAGMSRWEPLNTALATFGIIGVGTSELVTYPYWCLEKG
;
A
#
# COMPACT_ATOMS: atom_id res chain seq x y z
N GLY A 1 -7.15 7.71 32.22
CA GLY A 1 -7.34 7.31 30.82
C GLY A 1 -6.35 6.23 30.39
N THR A 2 -6.48 5.71 29.17
CA THR A 2 -5.65 4.60 28.65
C THR A 2 -4.16 4.93 28.69
N MET A 3 -3.79 6.17 28.39
CA MET A 3 -2.41 6.64 28.49
C MET A 3 -1.87 6.61 29.93
N SER A 4 -2.69 6.98 30.90
CA SER A 4 -2.30 6.90 32.33
C SER A 4 -2.15 5.45 32.78
N ALA A 5 -3.01 4.55 32.31
CA ALA A 5 -2.89 3.13 32.60
C ALA A 5 -1.62 2.51 32.00
N MET A 6 -1.18 2.98 30.86
CA MET A 6 0.08 2.55 30.24
C MET A 6 1.30 2.92 31.08
N ASP A 7 1.26 4.04 31.81
CA ASP A 7 2.35 4.46 32.68
C ASP A 7 2.47 3.60 33.96
N GLU A 8 1.42 2.87 34.33
CA GLU A 8 1.41 1.96 35.47
C GLU A 8 1.97 0.57 35.14
N VAL A 9 2.16 0.25 33.84
CA VAL A 9 2.68 -1.06 33.43
C VAL A 9 4.14 -1.23 33.90
N PRO A 10 4.50 -2.36 34.54
CA PRO A 10 5.88 -2.62 34.97
C PRO A 10 6.84 -2.64 33.79
N GLY A 11 8.00 -1.98 33.96
CA GLY A 11 9.03 -1.99 32.94
C GLY A 11 10.02 -0.82 33.03
N PRO A 12 11.00 -0.73 32.12
CA PRO A 12 12.00 0.32 32.14
C PRO A 12 11.37 1.70 31.90
N ARG A 13 11.80 2.68 32.68
CA ARG A 13 11.34 4.07 32.61
C ARG A 13 12.45 4.96 32.07
N LEU A 14 12.24 5.52 30.89
CA LEU A 14 13.09 6.54 30.26
C LEU A 14 12.35 7.88 30.31
N ARG A 15 12.27 8.52 31.49
CA ARG A 15 11.40 9.65 31.86
C ARG A 15 9.91 9.32 31.88
N VAL A 16 9.42 8.57 30.90
CA VAL A 16 8.09 7.97 30.83
C VAL A 16 8.23 6.46 30.61
N ASN A 17 7.16 5.71 30.81
CA ASN A 17 7.15 4.26 30.62
C ASN A 17 7.51 3.90 29.16
N TRP A 18 8.26 2.80 28.98
CA TRP A 18 8.66 2.29 27.66
C TRP A 18 7.47 2.05 26.73
N LEU A 19 6.30 1.70 27.27
CA LEU A 19 5.08 1.44 26.51
C LEU A 19 4.56 2.71 25.83
N LEU A 20 4.73 3.90 26.45
CA LEU A 20 4.38 5.17 25.83
C LEU A 20 5.32 5.51 24.66
N TRP A 21 6.62 5.18 24.78
CA TRP A 21 7.55 5.32 23.65
C TRP A 21 7.20 4.38 22.51
N TYR A 22 6.86 3.11 22.81
CA TYR A 22 6.40 2.14 21.83
C TYR A 22 5.16 2.65 21.12
N TRP A 23 4.17 3.14 21.87
CA TRP A 23 2.95 3.72 21.30
C TRP A 23 3.28 4.92 20.38
N LEU A 24 4.17 5.83 20.79
CA LEU A 24 4.56 6.99 19.99
C LEU A 24 5.19 6.56 18.66
N VAL A 25 6.10 5.60 18.71
CA VAL A 25 6.72 5.05 17.49
C VAL A 25 5.67 4.45 16.57
N MET A 26 4.77 3.63 17.09
CA MET A 26 3.69 3.04 16.32
C MET A 26 2.73 4.09 15.76
N PHE A 27 2.45 5.15 16.50
CA PHE A 27 1.65 6.27 16.03
C PHE A 27 2.30 6.97 14.82
N VAL A 28 3.61 7.24 14.86
CA VAL A 28 4.33 7.81 13.72
C VAL A 28 4.29 6.89 12.50
N PHE A 29 4.44 5.57 12.68
CA PHE A 29 4.27 4.62 11.59
C PHE A 29 2.85 4.61 11.01
N SER A 30 1.83 4.73 11.88
CA SER A 30 0.42 4.82 11.43
C SER A 30 0.16 6.09 10.61
N LEU A 31 0.80 7.21 10.94
CA LEU A 31 0.73 8.42 10.10
C LEU A 31 1.35 8.20 8.72
N GLY A 32 2.49 7.51 8.65
CA GLY A 32 3.10 7.12 7.37
C GLY A 32 2.19 6.20 6.54
N GLN A 33 1.55 5.24 7.18
CA GLN A 33 0.57 4.35 6.55
C GLN A 33 -0.63 5.14 6.00
N LEU A 34 -1.17 6.07 6.78
CA LEU A 34 -2.26 6.95 6.35
C LEU A 34 -1.89 7.75 5.10
N GLY A 35 -0.67 8.30 5.08
CA GLY A 35 -0.15 9.00 3.90
C GLY A 35 -0.12 8.11 2.65
N GLY A 36 0.32 6.85 2.79
CA GLY A 36 0.29 5.86 1.71
C GLY A 36 -1.12 5.55 1.20
N ILE A 37 -2.09 5.40 2.12
CA ILE A 37 -3.51 5.16 1.76
C ILE A 37 -4.08 6.35 0.98
N VAL A 38 -3.88 7.57 1.48
CA VAL A 38 -4.36 8.79 0.82
C VAL A 38 -3.75 8.95 -0.57
N HIS A 39 -2.46 8.67 -0.71
CA HIS A 39 -1.79 8.69 -2.01
C HIS A 39 -2.38 7.64 -2.98
N GLY A 40 -2.60 6.41 -2.52
CA GLY A 40 -3.25 5.36 -3.32
C GLY A 40 -4.66 5.73 -3.77
N VAL A 41 -5.45 6.39 -2.92
CA VAL A 41 -6.77 6.92 -3.31
C VAL A 41 -6.62 8.00 -4.38
N GLY A 42 -5.66 8.91 -4.23
CA GLY A 42 -5.35 9.93 -5.23
C GLY A 42 -5.01 9.33 -6.59
N GLN A 43 -4.16 8.32 -6.64
CA GLN A 43 -3.81 7.58 -7.86
C GLN A 43 -5.03 6.91 -8.49
N ALA A 44 -5.85 6.21 -7.70
CA ALA A 44 -7.06 5.55 -8.19
C ALA A 44 -8.05 6.55 -8.81
N LEU A 45 -8.20 7.72 -8.20
CA LEU A 45 -9.05 8.77 -8.74
C LEU A 45 -8.44 9.39 -10.00
N ALA A 46 -7.14 9.65 -10.03
CA ALA A 46 -6.46 10.21 -11.20
C ALA A 46 -6.56 9.29 -12.42
N MET A 47 -6.47 7.96 -12.23
CA MET A 47 -6.66 6.99 -13.31
C MET A 47 -8.07 7.00 -13.89
N ASN A 48 -9.10 7.10 -13.04
CA ASN A 48 -10.51 6.99 -13.45
C ASN A 48 -11.17 8.33 -13.76
N LEU A 49 -10.72 9.40 -13.12
CA LEU A 49 -11.25 10.77 -13.24
C LEU A 49 -10.10 11.76 -13.43
N PRO A 50 -9.42 11.72 -14.58
CA PRO A 50 -8.27 12.60 -14.81
C PRO A 50 -8.71 14.06 -14.86
N LEU A 51 -7.96 14.95 -14.19
CA LEU A 51 -8.16 16.40 -14.23
C LEU A 51 -7.48 17.02 -15.46
N ASP A 52 -6.20 16.77 -15.61
CA ASP A 52 -5.41 17.19 -16.78
C ASP A 52 -4.74 16.01 -17.50
N GLY A 53 -4.89 14.80 -16.98
CA GLY A 53 -4.31 13.57 -17.51
C GLY A 53 -2.79 13.45 -17.33
N SER A 54 -2.17 14.27 -16.50
CA SER A 54 -0.72 14.23 -16.25
C SER A 54 -0.27 12.89 -15.68
N PHE A 55 -1.03 12.33 -14.76
CA PHE A 55 -0.74 11.06 -14.15
C PHE A 55 -0.87 9.89 -15.14
N ASN A 56 -1.93 9.87 -15.95
CA ASN A 56 -2.11 8.82 -16.98
C ASN A 56 -1.02 8.87 -18.04
N ARG A 57 -0.63 10.07 -18.50
CA ARG A 57 0.51 10.22 -19.42
C ARG A 57 1.82 9.70 -18.83
N LEU A 58 2.02 9.89 -17.51
CA LEU A 58 3.18 9.34 -16.82
C LEU A 58 3.15 7.81 -16.80
N LEU A 59 2.00 7.22 -16.49
CA LEU A 59 1.82 5.75 -16.50
C LEU A 59 2.08 5.17 -17.90
N ASP A 60 1.48 5.77 -18.94
CA ASP A 60 1.69 5.34 -20.33
C ASP A 60 3.17 5.39 -20.72
N ALA A 61 3.88 6.46 -20.31
CA ALA A 61 5.31 6.59 -20.56
C ALA A 61 6.13 5.56 -19.77
N GLN A 62 5.74 5.22 -18.55
CA GLN A 62 6.37 4.16 -17.75
C GLN A 62 6.13 2.78 -18.36
N ASP A 63 4.92 2.48 -18.78
CA ASP A 63 4.56 1.22 -19.42
C ASP A 63 5.32 1.02 -20.74
N ALA A 64 5.42 2.08 -21.55
CA ALA A 64 6.22 2.07 -22.79
C ALA A 64 7.70 1.80 -22.49
N TRP A 65 8.25 2.44 -21.46
CA TRP A 65 9.64 2.22 -21.04
C TRP A 65 9.84 0.80 -20.49
N ASP A 66 8.92 0.30 -19.66
CA ASP A 66 8.97 -1.05 -19.11
C ASP A 66 8.90 -2.11 -20.23
N ALA A 67 8.05 -1.91 -21.23
CA ALA A 67 7.98 -2.78 -22.41
C ALA A 67 9.30 -2.81 -23.21
N GLN A 68 9.94 -1.65 -23.39
CA GLN A 68 11.24 -1.57 -24.06
C GLN A 68 12.38 -2.17 -23.21
N SER A 69 12.32 -1.98 -21.92
CA SER A 69 13.38 -2.42 -20.99
C SER A 69 13.33 -3.92 -20.68
N ALA A 70 12.16 -4.56 -20.77
CA ALA A 70 11.99 -5.97 -20.42
C ALA A 70 12.97 -6.92 -21.14
N PRO A 71 13.10 -6.90 -22.48
CA PRO A 71 14.04 -7.76 -23.20
C PRO A 71 15.49 -7.46 -22.86
N ILE A 72 15.82 -6.18 -22.63
CA ILE A 72 17.18 -5.76 -22.25
C ILE A 72 17.53 -6.24 -20.85
N ARG A 73 16.60 -6.14 -19.89
CA ARG A 73 16.77 -6.67 -18.53
C ARG A 73 17.02 -8.18 -18.54
N GLU A 74 16.27 -8.92 -19.33
CA GLU A 74 16.43 -10.37 -19.40
C GLU A 74 17.80 -10.76 -19.97
N GLN A 75 18.27 -10.07 -21.03
CA GLN A 75 19.60 -10.29 -21.59
C GLN A 75 20.73 -9.95 -20.60
N LEU A 76 20.55 -8.90 -19.80
CA LEU A 76 21.56 -8.44 -18.84
C LEU A 76 21.54 -9.19 -17.51
N ARG A 77 20.44 -9.87 -17.18
CA ARG A 77 20.24 -10.52 -15.87
C ARG A 77 21.37 -11.47 -15.49
N GLY A 78 21.93 -12.20 -16.45
CA GLY A 78 23.06 -13.10 -16.25
C GLY A 78 24.36 -12.42 -15.82
N ASN A 79 24.51 -11.12 -16.13
CA ASN A 79 25.70 -10.34 -15.80
C ASN A 79 25.70 -9.80 -14.37
N TYR A 80 24.60 -9.95 -13.64
CA TYR A 80 24.40 -9.44 -12.27
C TYR A 80 24.05 -10.55 -11.30
N PRO A 81 25.00 -11.42 -10.91
CA PRO A 81 24.74 -12.56 -10.02
C PRO A 81 24.22 -12.12 -8.64
N ASP A 82 24.57 -10.92 -8.19
CA ASP A 82 24.12 -10.35 -6.92
C ASP A 82 22.63 -10.04 -6.86
N LEU A 83 21.90 -10.08 -7.98
CA LEU A 83 20.43 -10.00 -7.98
C LEU A 83 19.79 -11.15 -7.17
N ALA A 84 20.43 -12.31 -7.14
CA ALA A 84 20.02 -13.47 -6.35
C ALA A 84 20.56 -13.46 -4.91
N SER A 85 21.34 -12.44 -4.53
CA SER A 85 21.93 -12.34 -3.20
C SER A 85 20.88 -12.18 -2.11
N SER A 86 21.02 -12.93 -1.02
CA SER A 86 20.20 -12.78 0.19
C SER A 86 20.51 -11.49 0.97
N ARG A 87 21.66 -10.85 0.69
CA ARG A 87 22.05 -9.58 1.33
C ARG A 87 21.33 -8.40 0.68
N PHE A 88 20.46 -7.75 1.42
CA PHE A 88 19.65 -6.63 0.95
C PHE A 88 20.48 -5.53 0.25
N LYS A 89 21.60 -5.11 0.85
CA LYS A 89 22.45 -4.04 0.28
C LYS A 89 23.10 -4.45 -1.06
N SER A 90 23.59 -5.68 -1.18
CA SER A 90 24.20 -6.19 -2.43
C SER A 90 23.15 -6.29 -3.53
N ARG A 91 21.99 -6.85 -3.21
CA ARG A 91 20.85 -6.95 -4.14
C ARG A 91 20.39 -5.56 -4.61
N GLN A 92 20.26 -4.60 -3.70
CA GLN A 92 19.86 -3.24 -4.05
C GLN A 92 20.88 -2.53 -4.94
N ALA A 93 22.19 -2.74 -4.70
CA ALA A 93 23.24 -2.20 -5.54
C ALA A 93 23.20 -2.81 -6.95
N ALA A 94 23.02 -4.13 -7.05
CA ALA A 94 22.90 -4.83 -8.33
C ALA A 94 21.68 -4.38 -9.14
N VAL A 95 20.52 -4.18 -8.46
CA VAL A 95 19.31 -3.65 -9.10
C VAL A 95 19.57 -2.25 -9.66
N ARG A 96 20.19 -1.36 -8.88
CA ARG A 96 20.51 0.01 -9.36
C ARG A 96 21.48 0.00 -10.55
N GLN A 97 22.48 -0.85 -10.51
CA GLN A 97 23.43 -0.98 -11.63
C GLN A 97 22.73 -1.48 -12.89
N LEU A 98 21.89 -2.51 -12.76
CA LEU A 98 21.11 -3.04 -13.87
C LEU A 98 20.21 -1.96 -14.47
N GLU A 99 19.47 -1.23 -13.66
CA GLU A 99 18.58 -0.14 -14.11
C GLU A 99 19.34 0.99 -14.81
N ASN A 100 20.50 1.36 -14.29
CA ASN A 100 21.35 2.37 -14.95
C ASN A 100 21.84 1.89 -16.33
N THR A 101 22.28 0.63 -16.42
CA THR A 101 22.73 0.05 -17.69
C THR A 101 21.58 -0.08 -18.69
N VAL A 102 20.40 -0.41 -18.23
CA VAL A 102 19.19 -0.44 -19.07
C VAL A 102 18.83 0.97 -19.56
N ALA A 103 18.87 1.96 -18.68
CA ALA A 103 18.61 3.36 -19.03
C ALA A 103 19.61 3.91 -20.06
N GLU A 104 20.89 3.56 -19.92
CA GLU A 104 21.93 3.91 -20.89
C GLU A 104 21.68 3.28 -22.26
N ARG A 105 21.22 2.02 -22.31
CA ARG A 105 20.89 1.35 -23.58
C ARG A 105 19.65 1.91 -24.28
N ILE A 106 18.65 2.34 -23.50
CA ILE A 106 17.42 2.95 -24.02
C ILE A 106 17.70 4.42 -24.40
N GLY A 107 18.71 5.06 -23.79
CA GLY A 107 19.07 6.46 -24.04
C GLY A 107 18.41 7.47 -23.11
N HIS A 108 17.51 7.03 -22.24
CA HIS A 108 16.90 7.89 -21.22
C HIS A 108 16.51 7.06 -19.97
N PRO A 109 16.50 7.69 -18.78
CA PRO A 109 16.07 7.05 -17.56
C PRO A 109 14.56 6.74 -17.57
N ARG A 110 14.14 5.86 -16.69
CA ARG A 110 12.72 5.59 -16.47
C ARG A 110 12.00 6.89 -16.12
N PRO A 111 10.87 7.20 -16.75
CA PRO A 111 10.08 8.37 -16.40
C PRO A 111 9.70 8.31 -14.91
N SER A 112 9.95 9.40 -14.17
CA SER A 112 9.69 9.48 -12.73
C SER A 112 8.58 10.50 -12.44
N GLU A 113 7.87 10.32 -11.36
CA GLU A 113 6.84 11.25 -10.87
C GLU A 113 7.36 12.70 -10.64
N ARG A 114 8.70 12.87 -10.66
CA ARG A 114 9.36 14.14 -10.41
C ARG A 114 9.71 14.94 -11.66
N THR A 115 9.17 14.60 -12.82
CA THR A 115 9.28 15.50 -13.98
C THR A 115 8.50 16.77 -13.64
N PRO A 116 9.17 17.94 -13.54
CA PRO A 116 8.51 19.18 -13.13
C PRO A 116 7.51 19.61 -14.19
N GLY A 117 6.25 19.28 -13.99
CA GLY A 117 5.12 19.98 -14.57
C GLY A 117 4.85 21.25 -13.76
N LEU A 118 4.16 22.22 -14.33
CA LEU A 118 3.92 23.53 -13.72
C LEU A 118 3.15 23.45 -12.38
N PHE A 119 2.51 22.34 -12.08
CA PHE A 119 1.78 22.02 -10.85
C PHE A 119 1.89 20.53 -10.57
N TRP A 120 1.37 20.11 -9.44
CA TRP A 120 1.36 18.74 -8.99
C TRP A 120 0.60 17.83 -9.98
N THR A 121 1.02 16.58 -10.09
CA THR A 121 0.32 15.57 -10.88
C THR A 121 -1.10 15.34 -10.36
N ASP A 122 -2.00 14.84 -11.20
CA ASP A 122 -3.41 14.62 -10.88
C ASP A 122 -3.63 13.83 -9.60
N ASP A 123 -2.81 12.83 -9.34
CA ASP A 123 -2.87 11.97 -8.16
C ASP A 123 -2.66 12.76 -6.86
N VAL A 124 -1.70 13.69 -6.84
CA VAL A 124 -1.44 14.56 -5.69
C VAL A 124 -2.58 15.55 -5.51
N THR A 125 -3.12 16.09 -6.60
CA THR A 125 -4.26 17.01 -6.56
C THR A 125 -5.50 16.32 -5.98
N TRP A 126 -5.79 15.10 -6.43
CA TRP A 126 -6.88 14.30 -5.88
C TRP A 126 -6.65 13.92 -4.42
N ALA A 127 -5.43 13.53 -4.06
CA ALA A 127 -5.08 13.24 -2.66
C ALA A 127 -5.35 14.44 -1.75
N MET A 128 -5.02 15.66 -2.21
CA MET A 128 -5.32 16.89 -1.46
C MET A 128 -6.82 17.15 -1.36
N ILE A 129 -7.58 17.01 -2.45
CA ILE A 129 -9.04 17.22 -2.45
C ILE A 129 -9.69 16.27 -1.44
N VAL A 130 -9.33 14.98 -1.50
CA VAL A 130 -9.88 13.97 -0.57
C VAL A 130 -9.48 14.27 0.87
N THR A 131 -8.24 14.70 1.11
CA THR A 131 -7.78 15.08 2.45
C THR A 131 -8.57 16.27 3.00
N LEU A 132 -8.75 17.32 2.21
CA LEU A 132 -9.52 18.50 2.61
C LEU A 132 -10.97 18.16 2.88
N LEU A 133 -11.58 17.32 2.02
CA LEU A 133 -12.96 16.83 2.23
C LEU A 133 -13.07 16.04 3.54
N THR A 134 -12.12 15.15 3.80
CA THR A 134 -12.08 14.37 5.03
C THR A 134 -11.95 15.29 6.26
N ILE A 135 -11.04 16.27 6.21
CA ILE A 135 -10.90 17.27 7.28
C ILE A 135 -12.20 18.03 7.48
N ALA A 136 -12.84 18.47 6.41
CA ALA A 136 -14.13 19.18 6.50
C ALA A 136 -15.21 18.32 7.18
N ILE A 137 -15.31 17.04 6.84
CA ILE A 137 -16.24 16.10 7.49
C ILE A 137 -15.90 15.94 8.98
N LEU A 138 -14.61 15.79 9.32
CA LEU A 138 -14.17 15.66 10.70
C LEU A 138 -14.46 16.93 11.53
N LEU A 139 -14.27 18.12 10.94
CA LEU A 139 -14.55 19.40 11.60
C LEU A 139 -16.05 19.62 11.91
N THR A 140 -16.95 18.88 11.25
CA THR A 140 -18.37 18.93 11.64
C THR A 140 -18.61 18.47 13.08
N GLY A 141 -17.67 17.72 13.65
CA GLY A 141 -17.69 17.22 15.03
C GLY A 141 -18.87 16.28 15.35
N ARG A 142 -19.66 15.92 14.35
CA ARG A 142 -20.84 15.05 14.54
C ARG A 142 -20.44 13.59 14.34
N TYR A 143 -20.33 12.86 15.45
CA TYR A 143 -20.05 11.44 15.42
C TYR A 143 -20.98 10.66 14.47
N ALA A 144 -22.27 10.95 14.50
CA ALA A 144 -23.26 10.32 13.61
C ALA A 144 -22.94 10.51 12.12
N THR A 145 -22.43 11.68 11.71
CA THR A 145 -22.07 11.95 10.31
C THR A 145 -20.88 11.07 9.89
N ILE A 146 -19.86 10.98 10.75
CA ILE A 146 -18.70 10.15 10.49
C ILE A 146 -19.08 8.68 10.43
N GLN A 147 -19.88 8.22 11.40
CA GLN A 147 -20.36 6.84 11.44
C GLN A 147 -21.18 6.48 10.20
N ASN A 148 -22.14 7.31 9.82
CA ASN A 148 -22.99 7.05 8.66
C ASN A 148 -22.18 7.06 7.36
N ALA A 149 -21.26 8.01 7.18
CA ALA A 149 -20.37 8.07 6.03
C ALA A 149 -19.48 6.82 5.94
N SER A 150 -18.86 6.43 7.04
CA SER A 150 -18.02 5.21 7.10
C SER A 150 -18.83 3.95 6.80
N THR A 151 -20.01 3.82 7.40
CA THR A 151 -20.89 2.68 7.16
C THR A 151 -21.33 2.60 5.70
N ALA A 152 -21.72 3.74 5.10
CA ALA A 152 -22.09 3.78 3.69
C ALA A 152 -20.92 3.41 2.77
N MET A 153 -19.70 3.91 3.06
CA MET A 153 -18.50 3.57 2.29
C MET A 153 -18.16 2.07 2.39
N VAL A 154 -18.22 1.49 3.60
CA VAL A 154 -17.98 0.05 3.79
C VAL A 154 -19.03 -0.78 3.05
N ALA A 155 -20.31 -0.41 3.13
CA ALA A 155 -21.38 -1.08 2.41
C ALA A 155 -21.19 -1.01 0.89
N ALA A 156 -20.85 0.17 0.36
CA ALA A 156 -20.56 0.36 -1.06
C ALA A 156 -19.34 -0.46 -1.50
N PHE A 157 -18.25 -0.42 -0.75
CA PHE A 157 -17.06 -1.23 -1.02
C PHE A 157 -17.38 -2.73 -1.05
N THR A 158 -18.14 -3.21 -0.06
CA THR A 158 -18.54 -4.62 0.00
C THR A 158 -19.40 -5.00 -1.20
N ALA A 159 -20.38 -4.17 -1.56
CA ALA A 159 -21.23 -4.40 -2.73
C ALA A 159 -20.42 -4.46 -4.03
N VAL A 160 -19.49 -3.51 -4.24
CA VAL A 160 -18.61 -3.49 -5.42
C VAL A 160 -17.70 -4.72 -5.43
N THR A 161 -17.13 -5.11 -4.29
CA THR A 161 -16.27 -6.30 -4.20
C THR A 161 -17.04 -7.57 -4.56
N VAL A 162 -18.24 -7.75 -4.01
CA VAL A 162 -19.10 -8.90 -4.34
C VAL A 162 -19.46 -8.87 -5.83
N PHE A 163 -19.84 -7.71 -6.36
CA PHE A 163 -20.11 -7.57 -7.79
C PHE A 163 -18.92 -7.95 -8.65
N CYS A 164 -17.71 -7.46 -8.33
CA CYS A 164 -16.49 -7.81 -9.07
C CYS A 164 -16.22 -9.33 -9.03
N VAL A 165 -16.33 -9.95 -7.86
CA VAL A 165 -16.14 -11.40 -7.71
C VAL A 165 -17.15 -12.18 -8.56
N VAL A 166 -18.42 -11.77 -8.57
CA VAL A 166 -19.46 -12.39 -9.41
C VAL A 166 -19.18 -12.15 -10.90
N ALA A 167 -18.80 -10.93 -11.28
CA ALA A 167 -18.49 -10.60 -12.67
C ALA A 167 -17.27 -11.39 -13.19
N MET A 168 -16.27 -11.63 -12.36
CA MET A 168 -15.11 -12.45 -12.71
C MET A 168 -15.50 -13.90 -13.06
N GLN A 169 -16.58 -14.44 -12.49
CA GLN A 169 -17.05 -15.79 -12.83
C GLN A 169 -17.55 -15.90 -14.27
N ALA A 170 -17.88 -14.80 -14.93
CA ALA A 170 -18.30 -14.78 -16.33
C ALA A 170 -17.13 -14.99 -17.32
N HIS A 171 -15.89 -14.92 -16.85
CA HIS A 171 -14.70 -15.11 -17.68
C HIS A 171 -13.93 -16.35 -17.25
N GLU A 172 -13.77 -17.33 -18.15
CA GLU A 172 -13.08 -18.60 -17.86
C GLU A 172 -11.67 -18.43 -17.30
N ALA A 173 -10.93 -17.40 -17.77
CA ALA A 173 -9.57 -17.11 -17.31
C ALA A 173 -9.49 -16.61 -15.85
N TRP A 174 -10.60 -16.11 -15.30
CA TRP A 174 -10.67 -15.48 -13.96
C TRP A 174 -11.64 -16.20 -13.04
N ALA A 175 -12.36 -17.22 -13.56
CA ALA A 175 -13.33 -17.97 -12.78
C ALA A 175 -12.63 -18.72 -11.63
N MET A 176 -13.14 -18.54 -10.43
CA MET A 176 -12.67 -19.26 -9.25
C MET A 176 -13.13 -20.71 -9.32
N ARG A 177 -12.19 -21.64 -9.21
CA ARG A 177 -12.48 -23.07 -9.13
C ARG A 177 -12.56 -23.48 -7.67
N TRP A 178 -13.44 -24.41 -7.38
CA TRP A 178 -13.57 -24.96 -6.03
C TRP A 178 -12.28 -25.56 -5.49
N ASP A 179 -11.45 -26.14 -6.36
CA ASP A 179 -10.15 -26.70 -6.01
C ASP A 179 -9.18 -25.61 -5.54
N ASP A 180 -9.19 -24.44 -6.19
CA ASP A 180 -8.34 -23.30 -5.82
C ASP A 180 -8.77 -22.71 -4.47
N LEU A 181 -10.09 -22.64 -4.24
CA LEU A 181 -10.66 -22.21 -2.97
C LEU A 181 -10.28 -23.16 -1.83
N ALA A 182 -10.42 -24.47 -2.06
CA ALA A 182 -10.05 -25.50 -1.09
C ALA A 182 -8.53 -25.49 -0.81
N ALA A 183 -7.72 -25.30 -1.85
CA ALA A 183 -6.27 -25.16 -1.70
C ALA A 183 -5.90 -23.91 -0.87
N GLY A 184 -6.54 -22.77 -1.12
CA GLY A 184 -6.34 -21.55 -0.35
C GLY A 184 -6.73 -21.69 1.12
N LEU A 185 -7.87 -22.32 1.40
CA LEU A 185 -8.35 -22.57 2.75
C LEU A 185 -7.54 -23.63 3.51
N SER A 186 -6.75 -24.46 2.80
CA SER A 186 -5.87 -25.46 3.41
C SER A 186 -4.59 -24.88 4.03
N PHE A 187 -4.43 -23.55 4.03
CA PHE A 187 -3.24 -22.83 4.53
C PHE A 187 -1.92 -23.32 3.90
N ARG A 188 -1.97 -23.89 2.71
CA ARG A 188 -0.76 -24.25 1.98
C ARG A 188 -0.16 -23.02 1.32
N LEU A 189 1.15 -22.86 1.46
CA LEU A 189 1.86 -21.83 0.73
C LEU A 189 1.77 -22.12 -0.77
N PRO A 190 1.50 -21.10 -1.60
CA PRO A 190 1.52 -21.28 -3.05
C PRO A 190 2.88 -21.83 -3.50
N PRO A 191 2.92 -22.65 -4.56
CA PRO A 191 4.17 -23.15 -5.10
C PRO A 191 5.08 -21.97 -5.47
N ALA A 192 6.36 -22.08 -5.15
CA ALA A 192 7.34 -21.05 -5.51
C ALA A 192 7.40 -20.94 -7.04
N VAL A 193 7.18 -19.73 -7.54
CA VAL A 193 7.38 -19.43 -8.96
C VAL A 193 8.88 -19.55 -9.27
N ALA A 194 9.24 -20.08 -10.44
CA ALA A 194 10.61 -20.27 -10.85
C ALA A 194 11.42 -18.97 -10.70
N GLY A 195 12.49 -19.02 -9.90
CA GLY A 195 13.34 -17.86 -9.60
C GLY A 195 12.96 -17.06 -8.35
N MET A 196 11.88 -17.40 -7.65
CA MET A 196 11.50 -16.79 -6.36
C MET A 196 11.93 -17.65 -5.18
N SER A 197 12.29 -17.00 -4.07
CA SER A 197 12.53 -17.69 -2.80
C SER A 197 11.25 -18.33 -2.29
N ARG A 198 11.34 -19.53 -1.70
CA ARG A 198 10.21 -20.23 -1.07
C ARG A 198 9.47 -19.40 0.00
N TRP A 199 10.16 -18.41 0.57
CA TRP A 199 9.64 -17.53 1.62
C TRP A 199 9.00 -16.24 1.08
N GLU A 200 9.13 -15.95 -0.21
CA GLU A 200 8.62 -14.73 -0.82
C GLU A 200 7.08 -14.60 -0.75
N PRO A 201 6.30 -15.67 -1.00
CA PRO A 201 4.84 -15.63 -0.79
C PRO A 201 4.45 -15.35 0.65
N LEU A 202 5.20 -15.90 1.62
CA LEU A 202 4.95 -15.64 3.04
C LEU A 202 5.28 -14.19 3.42
N ASN A 203 6.40 -13.66 2.93
CA ASN A 203 6.77 -12.26 3.15
C ASN A 203 5.72 -11.31 2.58
N THR A 204 5.22 -11.60 1.38
CA THR A 204 4.15 -10.81 0.76
C THR A 204 2.86 -10.88 1.56
N ALA A 205 2.46 -12.08 2.01
CA ALA A 205 1.27 -12.25 2.85
C ALA A 205 1.40 -11.50 4.18
N LEU A 206 2.56 -11.59 4.84
CA LEU A 206 2.81 -10.87 6.10
C LEU A 206 2.85 -9.35 5.89
N ALA A 207 3.44 -8.87 4.79
CA ALA A 207 3.44 -7.44 4.46
C ALA A 207 2.01 -6.93 4.21
N THR A 208 1.21 -7.68 3.45
CA THR A 208 -0.20 -7.35 3.18
C THR A 208 -1.03 -7.36 4.48
N PHE A 209 -0.83 -8.36 5.34
CA PHE A 209 -1.48 -8.42 6.65
C PHE A 209 -1.08 -7.22 7.53
N GLY A 210 0.18 -6.81 7.50
CA GLY A 210 0.67 -5.64 8.22
C GLY A 210 0.05 -4.31 7.73
N ILE A 211 -0.31 -4.23 6.45
CA ILE A 211 -0.98 -3.06 5.87
C ILE A 211 -2.47 -3.03 6.22
N ILE A 212 -3.14 -4.18 6.20
CA ILE A 212 -4.59 -4.29 6.40
C ILE A 212 -4.93 -4.46 7.89
N GLY A 213 -3.99 -4.96 8.69
CA GLY A 213 -4.19 -5.25 10.11
C GLY A 213 -4.47 -4.00 10.95
N VAL A 214 -5.18 -4.19 12.05
CA VAL A 214 -5.45 -3.14 13.04
C VAL A 214 -4.14 -2.68 13.67
N GLY A 215 -3.84 -1.41 13.56
CA GLY A 215 -2.64 -0.82 14.18
C GLY A 215 -2.72 -0.79 15.71
N THR A 216 -1.58 -0.92 16.36
CA THR A 216 -1.51 -0.83 17.85
C THR A 216 -2.05 0.50 18.38
N SER A 217 -1.90 1.59 17.60
CA SER A 217 -2.47 2.90 17.92
C SER A 217 -4.00 2.89 17.97
N GLU A 218 -4.65 2.13 17.11
CA GLU A 218 -6.11 1.97 17.06
C GLU A 218 -6.63 1.22 18.28
N LEU A 219 -5.92 0.17 18.73
CA LEU A 219 -6.27 -0.56 19.96
C LEU A 219 -6.24 0.34 21.20
N VAL A 220 -5.33 1.31 21.25
CA VAL A 220 -5.25 2.27 22.37
C VAL A 220 -6.40 3.28 22.33
N THR A 221 -6.85 3.66 21.15
CA THR A 221 -7.95 4.62 20.97
C THR A 221 -9.33 3.98 21.10
N TYR A 222 -9.43 2.67 20.90
CA TYR A 222 -10.69 1.92 20.95
C TYR A 222 -11.50 2.10 22.26
N PRO A 223 -10.90 2.09 23.47
CA PRO A 223 -11.65 2.36 24.70
C PRO A 223 -12.28 3.75 24.75
N TYR A 224 -11.64 4.77 24.15
CA TYR A 224 -12.22 6.11 24.04
C TYR A 224 -13.44 6.12 23.12
N TRP A 225 -13.39 5.35 22.06
CA TRP A 225 -14.53 5.14 21.14
C TRP A 225 -15.71 4.49 21.83
N CYS A 226 -15.44 3.51 22.69
CA CYS A 226 -16.48 2.86 23.51
C CYS A 226 -17.13 3.83 24.49
N LEU A 227 -16.33 4.71 25.13
CA LEU A 227 -16.83 5.72 26.05
C LEU A 227 -17.70 6.80 25.35
N GLU A 228 -17.42 7.14 24.09
CA GLU A 228 -18.20 8.08 23.30
C GLU A 228 -19.59 7.54 22.95
N LYS A 229 -19.71 6.22 22.84
CA LYS A 229 -20.99 5.54 22.56
C LYS A 229 -21.89 5.35 23.78
N GLY A 230 -21.41 5.48 25.00
CA GLY A 230 -22.14 5.28 26.25
C GLY A 230 -22.15 3.85 26.68
#